data_f8ef1a590728e743a4f39ae67bb68b11
#
_entry.id   f8ef1a590728e743a4f39ae67bb68b11
#
_cell.length_a   1.000
_cell.length_b   1.000
_cell.length_c   1.000
_cell.angle_alpha   90.00
_cell.angle_beta   90.00
_cell.angle_gamma   90.00
#
_symmetry.space_group_name_H-M   'P 1'
#
loop_
_entity.id
_entity.type
_entity.pdbx_description
1 polymer ?
#
loop_
_entity_poly.entity_id
_entity_poly.type
_entity_poly.pdbx_seq_one_letter_code
_entity_poly.pdbx_strand_id
1 'polypeptide(L)'
;VIDAANESAAALVNLLAQDFSCFRDEHVFEGRRKPVRILKRAQILVADLWACFEGEGYGDFRDIDKITMFADYRVPQILNSMGCISYSPPLDTAIWMKRDIPSGSSWEMQLRGKAVSSQTARRRR
;
A
#
# COMPACT_ATOMS: atom_id res chain seq x y z
N VAL A 1 -20.56 -6.78 -2.65
CA VAL A 1 -19.13 -6.54 -3.03
C VAL A 1 -18.30 -7.77 -2.68
N ILE A 2 -18.39 -8.31 -1.46
CA ILE A 2 -17.59 -9.49 -1.05
C ILE A 2 -17.91 -10.69 -1.94
N ASP A 3 -19.18 -11.04 -2.11
CA ASP A 3 -19.60 -12.16 -2.97
C ASP A 3 -19.12 -12.01 -4.43
N ALA A 4 -19.10 -10.76 -4.93
CA ALA A 4 -18.61 -10.45 -6.27
C ALA A 4 -17.08 -10.64 -6.43
N ALA A 5 -16.34 -10.67 -5.33
CA ALA A 5 -14.89 -10.92 -5.34
C ALA A 5 -14.55 -12.41 -5.51
N ASN A 6 -15.50 -13.31 -5.31
CA ASN A 6 -15.37 -14.75 -5.52
C ASN A 6 -14.10 -15.32 -4.83
N GLU A 7 -13.99 -15.11 -3.52
CA GLU A 7 -12.87 -15.58 -2.68
C GLU A 7 -11.47 -15.08 -3.13
N SER A 8 -11.43 -13.93 -3.81
CA SER A 8 -10.16 -13.31 -4.19
C SER A 8 -9.94 -12.00 -3.44
N ALA A 9 -8.89 -11.97 -2.62
CA ALA A 9 -8.44 -10.76 -1.92
C ALA A 9 -8.10 -9.63 -2.91
N ALA A 10 -7.38 -9.95 -3.99
CA ALA A 10 -7.01 -8.97 -5.00
C ALA A 10 -8.24 -8.41 -5.73
N ALA A 11 -9.24 -9.25 -6.03
CA ALA A 11 -10.49 -8.80 -6.65
C ALA A 11 -11.28 -7.88 -5.70
N LEU A 12 -11.39 -8.24 -4.42
CA LEU A 12 -12.08 -7.42 -3.43
C LEU A 12 -11.42 -6.05 -3.25
N VAL A 13 -10.08 -5.99 -3.17
CA VAL A 13 -9.34 -4.71 -3.12
C VAL A 13 -9.67 -3.82 -4.32
N ASN A 14 -9.74 -4.40 -5.52
CA ASN A 14 -10.06 -3.65 -6.74
C ASN A 14 -11.52 -3.17 -6.76
N LEU A 15 -12.47 -4.00 -6.38
CA LEU A 15 -13.89 -3.63 -6.28
C LEU A 15 -14.12 -2.51 -5.26
N LEU A 16 -13.49 -2.61 -4.09
CA LEU A 16 -13.55 -1.56 -3.09
C LEU A 16 -13.04 -0.21 -3.61
N ALA A 17 -11.90 -0.22 -4.33
CA ALA A 17 -11.35 1.01 -4.91
C ALA A 17 -12.20 1.55 -6.07
N GLN A 18 -12.92 0.70 -6.79
CA GLN A 18 -13.81 1.08 -7.87
C GLN A 18 -15.10 1.70 -7.34
N ASP A 19 -15.75 1.04 -6.39
CA ASP A 19 -17.09 1.38 -5.93
C ASP A 19 -17.08 2.48 -4.87
N PHE A 20 -16.00 2.61 -4.09
CA PHE A 20 -15.91 3.54 -2.98
C PHE A 20 -14.69 4.46 -3.10
N SER A 21 -14.92 5.76 -3.23
CA SER A 21 -13.86 6.76 -3.39
C SER A 21 -12.88 6.81 -2.21
N CYS A 22 -13.34 6.48 -0.99
CA CYS A 22 -12.49 6.47 0.21
C CYS A 22 -11.41 5.38 0.20
N PHE A 23 -11.58 4.34 -0.64
CA PHE A 23 -10.58 3.29 -0.86
C PHE A 23 -9.70 3.53 -2.08
N ARG A 24 -9.99 4.56 -2.89
CA ARG A 24 -9.25 4.90 -4.11
C ARG A 24 -7.98 5.67 -3.78
N ASP A 25 -6.94 4.92 -3.44
CA ASP A 25 -5.60 5.45 -3.10
C ASP A 25 -4.69 5.27 -4.32
N GLU A 26 -4.85 6.18 -5.29
CA GLU A 26 -4.12 6.17 -6.55
C GLU A 26 -3.72 7.58 -6.96
N HIS A 27 -2.51 7.72 -7.50
CA HIS A 27 -1.96 9.00 -7.92
C HIS A 27 -1.18 8.87 -9.23
N VAL A 28 -1.27 9.89 -10.08
CA VAL A 28 -0.46 9.97 -11.29
C VAL A 28 0.96 10.36 -10.88
N PHE A 29 1.92 9.48 -11.17
CA PHE A 29 3.33 9.73 -10.93
C PHE A 29 3.99 10.25 -12.23
N GLU A 30 4.90 11.22 -12.08
CA GLU A 30 5.59 11.85 -13.20
C GLU A 30 6.19 10.83 -14.18
N GLY A 31 5.94 11.01 -15.47
CA GLY A 31 6.41 10.13 -16.54
C GLY A 31 5.63 8.82 -16.72
N ARG A 32 4.58 8.58 -15.91
CA ARG A 32 3.73 7.38 -16.08
C ARG A 32 2.37 7.75 -16.68
N ARG A 33 1.93 6.99 -17.68
CA ARG A 33 0.58 7.14 -18.27
C ARG A 33 -0.53 6.60 -17.38
N LYS A 34 -0.21 5.61 -16.54
CA LYS A 34 -1.18 4.97 -15.64
C LYS A 34 -0.93 5.39 -14.20
N PRO A 35 -1.97 5.61 -13.39
CA PRO A 35 -1.80 5.94 -11.99
C PRO A 35 -1.10 4.79 -11.24
N VAL A 36 -0.31 5.16 -10.25
CA VAL A 36 0.23 4.23 -9.28
C VAL A 36 -0.85 4.00 -8.21
N ARG A 37 -1.18 2.74 -7.97
CA ARG A 37 -2.22 2.32 -7.04
C ARG A 37 -1.57 1.63 -5.85
N ILE A 38 -1.72 2.20 -4.67
CA ILE A 38 -1.21 1.61 -3.42
C ILE A 38 -2.35 0.92 -2.66
N LEU A 39 -3.55 1.52 -2.67
CA LEU A 39 -4.80 0.96 -2.16
C LEU A 39 -4.71 0.47 -0.70
N LYS A 40 -3.96 1.21 0.14
CA LYS A 40 -3.67 0.83 1.52
C LYS A 40 -4.93 0.47 2.30
N ARG A 41 -5.95 1.35 2.31
CA ARG A 41 -7.17 1.16 3.10
C ARG A 41 -7.97 -0.05 2.64
N ALA A 42 -8.07 -0.28 1.33
CA ALA A 42 -8.75 -1.45 0.79
C ALA A 42 -8.04 -2.74 1.20
N GLN A 43 -6.71 -2.75 1.15
CA GLN A 43 -5.92 -3.91 1.59
C GLN A 43 -6.05 -4.16 3.09
N ILE A 44 -6.10 -3.12 3.93
CA ILE A 44 -6.33 -3.27 5.36
C ILE A 44 -7.69 -3.92 5.60
N LEU A 45 -8.77 -3.42 4.97
CA LEU A 45 -10.11 -4.00 5.14
C LEU A 45 -10.14 -5.49 4.77
N VAL A 46 -9.50 -5.87 3.67
CA VAL A 46 -9.45 -7.29 3.25
C VAL A 46 -8.67 -8.14 4.25
N ALA A 47 -7.55 -7.65 4.77
CA ALA A 47 -6.78 -8.34 5.80
C ALA A 47 -7.55 -8.45 7.13
N ASP A 48 -8.31 -7.42 7.50
CA ASP A 48 -9.15 -7.42 8.70
C ASP A 48 -10.31 -8.43 8.56
N LEU A 49 -10.92 -8.53 7.38
CA LEU A 49 -11.94 -9.55 7.10
C LEU A 49 -11.35 -10.97 7.24
N TRP A 50 -10.20 -11.19 6.62
CA TRP A 50 -9.50 -12.48 6.74
C TRP A 50 -9.22 -12.83 8.20
N ALA A 51 -8.72 -11.91 8.99
CA ALA A 51 -8.40 -12.12 10.40
C ALA A 51 -9.68 -12.29 11.26
N CYS A 52 -10.71 -11.49 11.01
CA CYS A 52 -11.97 -11.52 11.78
C CYS A 52 -12.74 -12.84 11.58
N PHE A 53 -12.71 -13.39 10.39
CA PHE A 53 -13.36 -14.65 10.04
C PHE A 53 -12.40 -15.85 10.07
N GLU A 54 -11.19 -15.68 10.60
CA GLU A 54 -10.18 -16.75 10.74
C GLU A 54 -9.87 -17.49 9.41
N GLY A 55 -10.03 -16.77 8.28
CA GLY A 55 -9.82 -17.33 6.95
C GLY A 55 -10.98 -18.17 6.42
N GLU A 56 -12.15 -18.14 7.05
CA GLU A 56 -13.34 -18.90 6.67
C GLU A 56 -14.48 -17.97 6.19
N GLY A 57 -15.45 -18.50 5.44
CA GLY A 57 -16.63 -17.78 4.99
C GLY A 57 -16.30 -16.48 4.26
N TYR A 58 -16.71 -15.34 4.80
CA TYR A 58 -16.39 -14.03 4.20
C TYR A 58 -14.90 -13.64 4.28
N GLY A 59 -14.10 -14.36 5.05
CA GLY A 59 -12.64 -14.21 5.14
C GLY A 59 -11.86 -15.24 4.34
N ASP A 60 -12.52 -16.16 3.63
CA ASP A 60 -11.86 -17.16 2.79
C ASP A 60 -11.35 -16.52 1.48
N PHE A 61 -10.05 -16.23 1.45
CA PHE A 61 -9.38 -15.67 0.28
C PHE A 61 -8.25 -16.57 -0.18
N ARG A 62 -8.41 -17.18 -1.34
CA ARG A 62 -7.42 -18.10 -1.95
C ARG A 62 -6.09 -17.42 -2.28
N ASP A 63 -6.08 -16.11 -2.40
CA ASP A 63 -4.93 -15.29 -2.78
C ASP A 63 -4.59 -14.19 -1.75
N ILE A 64 -4.84 -14.48 -0.47
CA ILE A 64 -4.52 -13.54 0.63
C ILE A 64 -3.04 -13.15 0.66
N ASP A 65 -2.16 -14.01 0.17
CA ASP A 65 -0.73 -13.76 0.03
C ASP A 65 -0.39 -12.65 -0.97
N LYS A 66 -1.32 -12.23 -1.83
CA LYS A 66 -1.15 -11.08 -2.72
C LYS A 66 -1.29 -9.73 -2.02
N ILE A 67 -1.87 -9.70 -0.81
CA ILE A 67 -1.93 -8.50 -0.01
C ILE A 67 -0.50 -8.04 0.30
N THR A 68 -0.22 -6.76 0.04
CA THR A 68 1.10 -6.17 0.25
C THR A 68 1.18 -5.46 1.60
N MET A 69 2.36 -4.93 1.89
CA MET A 69 2.58 -4.04 3.03
C MET A 69 1.63 -2.83 2.96
N PHE A 70 1.04 -2.47 4.09
CA PHE A 70 0.17 -1.29 4.22
C PHE A 70 1.00 -0.01 4.24
N ALA A 71 1.54 0.36 3.06
CA ALA A 71 2.49 1.44 2.92
C ALA A 71 1.87 2.80 3.29
N ASP A 72 2.25 3.29 4.45
CA ASP A 72 1.91 4.62 4.96
C ASP A 72 3.18 5.44 5.26
N TYR A 73 3.05 6.53 6.00
CA TYR A 73 4.18 7.38 6.37
C TYR A 73 5.08 6.77 7.47
N ARG A 74 4.58 5.82 8.26
CA ARG A 74 5.34 5.17 9.35
C ARG A 74 6.30 4.11 8.84
N VAL A 75 5.86 3.33 7.88
CA VAL A 75 6.66 2.22 7.33
C VAL A 75 7.99 2.70 6.73
N PRO A 76 8.04 3.74 5.87
CA PRO A 76 9.31 4.28 5.40
C PRO A 76 10.24 4.78 6.51
N GLN A 77 9.69 5.35 7.59
CA GLN A 77 10.50 5.81 8.73
C GLN A 77 11.21 4.62 9.41
N ILE A 78 10.48 3.54 9.67
CA ILE A 78 11.05 2.32 10.28
C ILE A 78 12.10 1.72 9.34
N LEU A 79 11.81 1.59 8.05
CA LEU A 79 12.75 1.04 7.08
C LEU A 79 14.03 1.87 6.95
N ASN A 80 13.91 3.19 7.06
CA ASN A 80 15.07 4.09 7.10
C ASN A 80 15.88 3.90 8.36
N SER A 81 15.25 3.86 9.55
CA SER A 81 15.94 3.64 10.82
C SER A 81 16.67 2.28 10.89
N MET A 82 16.16 1.27 10.16
CA MET A 82 16.78 -0.05 10.02
C MET A 82 17.87 -0.11 8.93
N GLY A 83 18.13 1.01 8.23
CA GLY A 83 19.09 1.05 7.11
C GLY A 83 18.61 0.31 5.84
N CYS A 84 17.33 -0.08 5.76
CA CYS A 84 16.77 -0.79 4.61
C CYS A 84 16.52 0.12 3.41
N ILE A 85 16.29 1.40 3.65
CA ILE A 85 16.16 2.45 2.64
C ILE A 85 16.93 3.70 3.11
N SER A 86 17.37 4.51 2.15
CA SER A 86 17.96 5.83 2.43
C SER A 86 17.15 6.90 1.71
N TYR A 87 17.08 8.08 2.29
CA TYR A 87 16.44 9.23 1.67
C TYR A 87 17.42 9.97 0.77
N SER A 88 16.92 10.62 -0.26
CA SER A 88 17.72 11.58 -1.02
C SER A 88 18.04 12.80 -0.15
N PRO A 89 19.19 13.48 -0.34
CA PRO A 89 19.55 14.62 0.48
C PRO A 89 18.48 15.73 0.57
N PRO A 90 17.76 16.09 -0.52
CA PRO A 90 16.68 17.08 -0.43
C PRO A 90 15.50 16.60 0.44
N LEU A 91 15.14 15.32 0.36
CA LEU A 91 14.05 14.75 1.17
C LEU A 91 14.47 14.67 2.64
N ASP A 92 15.69 14.21 2.91
CA ASP A 92 16.22 14.11 4.27
C ASP A 92 16.26 15.49 4.96
N THR A 93 16.71 16.53 4.25
CA THR A 93 16.67 17.92 4.72
C THR A 93 15.25 18.39 5.01
N ALA A 94 14.28 18.08 4.13
CA ALA A 94 12.89 18.45 4.33
C ALA A 94 12.28 17.79 5.58
N ILE A 95 12.59 16.51 5.80
CA ILE A 95 12.16 15.75 6.98
C ILE A 95 12.80 16.33 8.26
N TRP A 96 14.09 16.60 8.23
CA TRP A 96 14.80 17.21 9.36
C TRP A 96 14.23 18.57 9.73
N MET A 97 13.87 19.39 8.73
CA MET A 97 13.21 20.69 8.91
C MET A 97 11.72 20.57 9.27
N LYS A 98 11.18 19.36 9.45
CA LYS A 98 9.77 19.10 9.74
C LYS A 98 8.81 19.71 8.72
N ARG A 99 9.20 19.75 7.45
CA ARG A 99 8.33 20.19 6.36
C ARG A 99 7.31 19.11 6.04
N ASP A 100 6.07 19.53 5.83
CA ASP A 100 5.02 18.60 5.38
C ASP A 100 5.32 18.07 3.98
N ILE A 101 5.11 16.77 3.80
CA ILE A 101 5.16 16.10 2.50
C ILE A 101 3.71 15.95 2.01
N PRO A 102 3.30 16.71 1.00
CA PRO A 102 1.91 16.67 0.53
C PRO A 102 1.53 15.28 0.01
N SER A 103 0.28 14.89 0.28
CA SER A 103 -0.30 13.65 -0.26
C SER A 103 -0.32 13.70 -1.79
N GLY A 104 0.06 12.59 -2.44
CA GLY A 104 0.17 12.49 -3.89
C GLY A 104 1.43 13.14 -4.47
N SER A 105 2.29 13.76 -3.64
CA SER A 105 3.56 14.30 -4.11
C SER A 105 4.52 13.21 -4.56
N SER A 106 5.48 13.59 -5.42
CA SER A 106 6.52 12.67 -5.90
C SER A 106 7.27 11.99 -4.75
N TRP A 107 7.60 12.71 -3.69
CA TRP A 107 8.27 12.15 -2.52
C TRP A 107 7.41 11.14 -1.76
N GLU A 108 6.14 11.48 -1.50
CA GLU A 108 5.21 10.56 -0.81
C GLU A 108 5.03 9.27 -1.60
N MET A 109 4.82 9.37 -2.91
CA MET A 109 4.65 8.22 -3.78
C MET A 109 5.91 7.35 -3.87
N GLN A 110 7.10 7.96 -3.91
CA GLN A 110 8.37 7.23 -3.90
C GLN A 110 8.60 6.51 -2.58
N LEU A 111 8.34 7.16 -1.45
CA LEU A 111 8.49 6.57 -0.12
C LEU A 111 7.60 5.33 0.04
N ARG A 112 6.32 5.46 -0.28
CA ARG A 112 5.36 4.37 -0.19
C ARG A 112 5.65 3.25 -1.19
N GLY A 113 6.00 3.58 -2.42
CA GLY A 113 6.38 2.62 -3.45
C GLY A 113 7.64 1.83 -3.10
N LYS A 114 8.65 2.48 -2.52
CA LYS A 114 9.86 1.80 -2.03
C LYS A 114 9.58 0.85 -0.87
N ALA A 115 8.70 1.23 0.04
CA ALA A 115 8.27 0.35 1.12
C ALA A 115 7.65 -0.96 0.58
N VAL A 116 6.72 -0.86 -0.37
CA VAL A 116 6.10 -2.03 -1.01
C VAL A 116 7.14 -2.88 -1.77
N SER A 117 8.04 -2.23 -2.51
CA SER A 117 9.08 -2.92 -3.30
C SER A 117 10.06 -3.71 -2.43
N SER A 118 10.41 -3.20 -1.25
CA SER A 118 11.31 -3.89 -0.32
C SER A 118 10.70 -5.17 0.25
N GLN A 119 9.39 -5.22 0.45
CA GLN A 119 8.68 -6.43 0.84
C GLN A 119 8.70 -7.50 -0.28
N THR A 120 8.42 -7.07 -1.52
CA THR A 120 8.36 -7.99 -2.66
C THR A 120 9.72 -8.64 -2.94
N ALA A 121 10.81 -7.93 -2.73
CA ALA A 121 12.16 -8.47 -2.90
C ALA A 121 12.50 -9.58 -1.87
N ARG A 122 11.95 -9.51 -0.65
CA ARG A 122 12.13 -10.55 0.38
C ARG A 122 11.34 -11.84 0.09
N ARG A 123 10.18 -11.76 -0.56
CA ARG A 123 9.35 -12.93 -0.89
C ARG A 123 9.93 -13.80 -2.01
N ARG A 124 10.90 -13.27 -2.78
CA ARG A 124 11.54 -13.97 -3.91
C ARG A 124 12.84 -14.68 -3.55
N ARG A 125 13.26 -14.64 -2.30
CA ARG A 125 14.43 -15.34 -1.74
C ARG A 125 13.97 -16.48 -0.85
#